data_9ff80ea9e828eabf428595cb5abe77d1
#
_entry.id   9ff80ea9e828eabf428595cb5abe77d1
#
_cell.length_a   1.000
_cell.length_b   1.000
_cell.length_c   1.000
_cell.angle_alpha   90.00
_cell.angle_beta   90.00
_cell.angle_gamma   90.00
#
_symmetry.space_group_name_H-M   'P 1'
#
loop_
_entity.id
_entity.type
_entity.pdbx_description
1 polymer ?
#
loop_
_entity_poly.entity_id
_entity_poly.type
_entity_poly.pdbx_seq_one_letter_code
_entity_poly.pdbx_strand_id
1 'polypeptide(L)'
;PNVYDWYISPEEIVYDRRKSSPVVRSTGLSERMWKIQEKRMAAKVKKHKMQYHIYTNACFAESEFHDLFAELFKPSFKLQSLIDENLKNLGGDYISISYRFQQALGDFKDSPSKILKEKDASILIKKCLDACSYIHEIAPFHKKILITSDSARFINEVRCFSYVYIIPGDIAHMDYDSGTDAALKTFLDLFLISKAQKAYNVVSKEMYNGGFAMRGAMIGGIEYEVIRI
;
A
#
# COMPACT_ATOMS: atom_id res chain seq x y z
N PRO A 1 -6.55 7.43 -17.42
CA PRO A 1 -6.73 5.99 -17.55
C PRO A 1 -7.88 5.54 -16.67
N ASN A 2 -8.72 4.68 -17.20
CA ASN A 2 -9.83 4.13 -16.45
C ASN A 2 -9.26 3.08 -15.47
N VAL A 3 -9.56 3.17 -14.18
CA VAL A 3 -9.13 2.18 -13.19
C VAL A 3 -9.53 0.75 -13.58
N TYR A 4 -10.60 0.60 -14.35
CA TYR A 4 -11.06 -0.70 -14.86
C TYR A 4 -10.07 -1.40 -15.81
N ASP A 5 -9.03 -0.71 -16.27
CA ASP A 5 -7.95 -1.34 -17.03
C ASP A 5 -7.00 -2.18 -16.15
N TRP A 6 -7.07 -2.02 -14.83
CA TRP A 6 -6.17 -2.65 -13.86
C TRP A 6 -6.78 -3.82 -13.11
N TYR A 7 -8.07 -3.73 -12.80
CA TYR A 7 -8.81 -4.79 -12.13
C TYR A 7 -10.26 -4.80 -12.63
N ILE A 8 -10.92 -5.95 -12.48
CA ILE A 8 -12.30 -6.16 -12.91
C ILE A 8 -13.17 -6.13 -11.66
N SER A 9 -14.14 -5.23 -11.62
CA SER A 9 -15.21 -5.28 -10.63
C SER A 9 -16.29 -6.27 -11.06
N PRO A 10 -17.00 -6.91 -10.12
CA PRO A 10 -18.17 -7.72 -10.44
C PRO A 10 -19.24 -6.94 -11.18
N GLU A 11 -19.93 -7.61 -12.11
CA GLU A 11 -20.96 -6.99 -12.94
C GLU A 11 -22.16 -6.43 -12.15
N GLU A 12 -22.38 -6.97 -10.94
CA GLU A 12 -23.46 -6.53 -10.05
C GLU A 12 -23.20 -5.18 -9.40
N ILE A 13 -22.01 -4.64 -9.47
CA ILE A 13 -21.71 -3.31 -8.93
C ILE A 13 -22.19 -2.26 -9.93
N VAL A 14 -23.44 -1.83 -9.76
CA VAL A 14 -24.03 -0.76 -10.55
C VAL A 14 -24.01 0.54 -9.75
N TYR A 15 -23.24 1.52 -10.21
CA TYR A 15 -23.29 2.87 -9.70
C TYR A 15 -24.51 3.60 -10.25
N ASP A 16 -25.53 3.82 -9.40
CA ASP A 16 -26.68 4.68 -9.76
C ASP A 16 -26.65 5.98 -8.94
N ARG A 17 -26.22 7.07 -9.57
CA ARG A 17 -26.13 8.39 -8.94
C ARG A 17 -27.48 8.88 -8.37
N ARG A 18 -28.59 8.44 -8.93
CA ARG A 18 -29.95 8.82 -8.47
C ARG A 18 -30.34 8.13 -7.18
N LYS A 19 -29.72 6.99 -6.88
CA LYS A 19 -29.94 6.22 -5.62
C LYS A 19 -28.86 6.49 -4.58
N SER A 20 -27.94 7.43 -4.83
CA SER A 20 -26.85 7.75 -3.94
C SER A 20 -27.25 8.77 -2.88
N SER A 21 -26.87 8.54 -1.64
CA SER A 21 -26.97 9.51 -0.55
C SER A 21 -25.91 10.61 -0.69
N PRO A 22 -26.13 11.79 -0.07
CA PRO A 22 -25.07 12.79 0.04
C PRO A 22 -23.79 12.22 0.67
N VAL A 23 -22.65 12.68 0.17
CA VAL A 23 -21.33 12.27 0.67
C VAL A 23 -21.16 12.61 2.13
N VAL A 24 -20.85 11.62 2.95
CA VAL A 24 -20.46 11.83 4.34
C VAL A 24 -18.95 12.04 4.38
N ARG A 25 -18.52 13.25 4.71
CA ARG A 25 -17.10 13.58 4.94
C ARG A 25 -16.76 13.41 6.41
N SER A 26 -15.65 12.74 6.67
CA SER A 26 -15.15 12.54 8.01
C SER A 26 -13.64 12.75 7.99
N THR A 27 -13.22 13.90 8.47
CA THR A 27 -11.81 14.29 8.57
C THR A 27 -11.50 14.80 9.98
N GLY A 28 -10.33 14.45 10.51
CA GLY A 28 -9.78 15.05 11.73
C GLY A 28 -10.38 14.57 13.05
N LEU A 29 -11.03 13.43 13.10
CA LEU A 29 -11.60 12.88 14.33
C LEU A 29 -10.61 11.99 15.10
N SER A 30 -10.69 12.00 16.44
CA SER A 30 -9.97 11.05 17.26
C SER A 30 -10.48 9.62 17.05
N GLU A 31 -9.65 8.61 17.27
CA GLU A 31 -10.00 7.18 17.11
C GLU A 31 -11.29 6.78 17.85
N ARG A 32 -11.52 7.34 19.04
CA ARG A 32 -12.73 7.09 19.82
C ARG A 32 -13.98 7.64 19.13
N MET A 33 -13.89 8.83 18.54
CA MET A 33 -15.01 9.43 17.79
C MET A 33 -15.27 8.68 16.49
N TRP A 34 -14.23 8.13 15.88
CA TRP A 34 -14.34 7.27 14.71
C TRP A 34 -15.18 6.02 14.97
N LYS A 35 -14.88 5.27 16.02
CA LYS A 35 -15.65 4.07 16.40
C LYS A 35 -17.13 4.37 16.67
N ILE A 36 -17.44 5.55 17.20
CA ILE A 36 -18.83 5.99 17.41
C ILE A 36 -19.51 6.32 16.07
N GLN A 37 -18.81 7.01 15.17
CA GLN A 37 -19.34 7.35 13.85
C GLN A 37 -19.50 6.12 12.96
N GLU A 38 -18.58 5.19 13.00
CA GLU A 38 -18.64 3.91 12.31
C GLU A 38 -19.93 3.16 12.67
N LYS A 39 -20.21 2.99 13.98
CA LYS A 39 -21.46 2.35 14.45
C LYS A 39 -22.72 3.08 13.97
N ARG A 40 -22.70 4.42 14.00
CA ARG A 40 -23.83 5.23 13.52
C ARG A 40 -24.02 5.11 12.01
N MET A 41 -22.94 5.11 11.24
CA MET A 41 -22.99 4.93 9.79
C MET A 41 -23.44 3.53 9.41
N ALA A 42 -22.89 2.49 10.03
CA ALA A 42 -23.32 1.11 9.80
C ALA A 42 -24.83 0.93 10.09
N ALA A 43 -25.32 1.51 11.19
CA ALA A 43 -26.74 1.48 11.51
C ALA A 43 -27.59 2.24 10.48
N LYS A 44 -27.09 3.36 9.94
CA LYS A 44 -27.78 4.16 8.92
C LYS A 44 -27.80 3.43 7.56
N VAL A 45 -26.69 2.82 7.16
CA VAL A 45 -26.58 2.05 5.92
C VAL A 45 -27.50 0.84 5.95
N LYS A 46 -27.54 0.10 7.07
CA LYS A 46 -28.45 -1.05 7.25
C LYS A 46 -29.94 -0.69 7.22
N LYS A 47 -30.28 0.55 7.57
CA LYS A 47 -31.68 0.99 7.71
C LYS A 47 -32.33 1.41 6.40
N HIS A 48 -31.54 1.74 5.38
CA HIS A 48 -32.04 2.25 4.12
C HIS A 48 -31.50 1.39 2.96
N LYS A 49 -32.37 0.97 2.05
CA LYS A 49 -31.99 0.31 0.78
C LYS A 49 -31.47 1.35 -0.23
N MET A 50 -30.41 2.06 0.14
CA MET A 50 -29.78 3.11 -0.65
C MET A 50 -28.29 2.85 -0.78
N GLN A 51 -27.68 3.26 -1.86
CA GLN A 51 -26.23 3.29 -2.03
C GLN A 51 -25.63 4.49 -1.30
N TYR A 52 -24.60 4.27 -0.49
CA TYR A 52 -23.90 5.32 0.23
C TYR A 52 -22.49 5.48 -0.31
N HIS A 53 -22.07 6.72 -0.54
CA HIS A 53 -20.71 7.10 -0.83
C HIS A 53 -20.07 7.68 0.42
N ILE A 54 -19.09 6.98 0.97
CA ILE A 54 -18.40 7.36 2.19
C ILE A 54 -16.99 7.80 1.83
N TYR A 55 -16.71 9.08 2.05
CA TYR A 55 -15.37 9.65 1.86
C TYR A 55 -14.64 9.63 3.19
N THR A 56 -13.65 8.74 3.32
CA THR A 56 -12.92 8.55 4.57
C THR A 56 -11.58 7.90 4.33
N ASN A 57 -10.59 8.21 5.16
CA ASN A 57 -9.31 7.51 5.24
C ASN A 57 -9.35 6.31 6.21
N ALA A 58 -10.45 6.14 6.96
CA ALA A 58 -10.62 4.98 7.82
C ALA A 58 -11.00 3.74 7.02
N CYS A 59 -10.59 2.59 7.50
CA CYS A 59 -11.08 1.31 7.04
C CYS A 59 -12.23 0.87 7.93
N PHE A 60 -13.38 0.63 7.35
CA PHE A 60 -14.51 0.00 8.02
C PHE A 60 -14.42 -1.51 7.79
N ALA A 61 -14.83 -2.29 8.78
CA ALA A 61 -14.85 -3.76 8.69
C ALA A 61 -13.47 -4.36 8.35
N GLU A 62 -12.43 -3.99 9.11
CA GLU A 62 -11.07 -4.48 8.91
C GLU A 62 -11.00 -6.01 8.86
N SER A 63 -11.78 -6.70 9.68
CA SER A 63 -11.86 -8.16 9.72
C SER A 63 -12.48 -8.80 8.48
N GLU A 64 -13.29 -8.06 7.73
CA GLU A 64 -14.00 -8.54 6.53
C GLU A 64 -13.36 -7.98 5.24
N PHE A 65 -12.35 -7.12 5.36
CA PHE A 65 -11.79 -6.40 4.21
C PHE A 65 -11.22 -7.33 3.15
N HIS A 66 -10.52 -8.38 3.55
CA HIS A 66 -9.97 -9.38 2.64
C HIS A 66 -11.06 -10.01 1.77
N ASP A 67 -12.08 -10.55 2.41
CA ASP A 67 -13.16 -11.26 1.72
C ASP A 67 -13.96 -10.33 0.81
N LEU A 68 -14.32 -9.14 1.31
CA LEU A 68 -15.03 -8.11 0.54
C LEU A 68 -14.20 -7.62 -0.66
N PHE A 69 -12.90 -7.42 -0.48
CA PHE A 69 -12.05 -7.02 -1.58
C PHE A 69 -11.94 -8.11 -2.65
N ALA A 70 -11.77 -9.37 -2.24
CA ALA A 70 -11.69 -10.51 -3.15
C ALA A 70 -13.01 -10.76 -3.91
N GLU A 71 -14.15 -10.47 -3.29
CA GLU A 71 -15.47 -10.53 -3.94
C GLU A 71 -15.65 -9.41 -4.97
N LEU A 72 -15.25 -8.18 -4.61
CA LEU A 72 -15.51 -6.98 -5.43
C LEU A 72 -14.47 -6.75 -6.54
N PHE A 73 -13.23 -7.16 -6.34
CA PHE A 73 -12.12 -6.81 -7.22
C PHE A 73 -11.21 -8.00 -7.52
N LYS A 74 -10.78 -8.07 -8.77
CA LYS A 74 -9.74 -8.99 -9.22
C LYS A 74 -8.84 -8.30 -10.25
N PRO A 75 -7.56 -8.70 -10.36
CA PRO A 75 -6.66 -8.13 -11.35
C PRO A 75 -7.21 -8.34 -12.77
N SER A 76 -7.04 -7.34 -13.62
CA SER A 76 -7.21 -7.52 -15.07
C SER A 76 -6.18 -8.52 -15.61
N PHE A 77 -6.40 -9.04 -16.80
CA PHE A 77 -5.46 -9.97 -17.44
C PHE A 77 -4.03 -9.42 -17.51
N LYS A 78 -3.86 -8.15 -17.89
CA LYS A 78 -2.56 -7.47 -17.96
C LYS A 78 -1.88 -7.43 -16.59
N LEU A 79 -2.59 -7.01 -15.56
CA LEU A 79 -2.05 -6.94 -14.19
C LEU A 79 -1.74 -8.34 -13.64
N GLN A 80 -2.61 -9.32 -13.87
CA GLN A 80 -2.38 -10.70 -13.41
C GLN A 80 -1.12 -11.30 -14.05
N SER A 81 -0.90 -11.09 -15.34
CA SER A 81 0.31 -11.57 -16.03
C SER A 81 1.59 -10.99 -15.41
N LEU A 82 1.58 -9.71 -15.04
CA LEU A 82 2.71 -9.07 -14.37
C LEU A 82 2.90 -9.59 -12.93
N ILE A 83 1.81 -9.84 -12.22
CA ILE A 83 1.87 -10.47 -10.89
C ILE A 83 2.52 -11.84 -10.98
N ASP A 84 2.07 -12.68 -11.91
CA ASP A 84 2.56 -14.05 -12.08
C ASP A 84 4.05 -14.07 -12.48
N GLU A 85 4.48 -13.18 -13.35
CA GLU A 85 5.88 -13.00 -13.72
C GLU A 85 6.75 -12.64 -12.51
N ASN A 86 6.31 -11.66 -11.71
CA ASN A 86 7.08 -11.23 -10.53
C ASN A 86 7.09 -12.30 -9.42
N LEU A 87 5.98 -13.04 -9.23
CA LEU A 87 5.94 -14.18 -8.30
C LEU A 87 6.92 -15.28 -8.72
N LYS A 88 7.04 -15.57 -10.01
CA LYS A 88 8.04 -16.51 -10.54
C LYS A 88 9.46 -16.03 -10.23
N ASN A 89 9.76 -14.74 -10.38
CA ASN A 89 11.06 -14.15 -10.08
C ASN A 89 11.38 -14.11 -8.58
N LEU A 90 10.36 -13.97 -7.73
CA LEU A 90 10.48 -14.09 -6.27
C LEU A 90 10.82 -15.54 -5.85
N GLY A 91 10.37 -16.54 -6.59
CA GLY A 91 10.81 -17.92 -6.46
C GLY A 91 10.27 -18.69 -5.25
N GLY A 92 9.11 -18.29 -4.71
CA GLY A 92 8.44 -18.96 -3.59
C GLY A 92 7.99 -18.00 -2.51
N ASP A 93 7.98 -18.45 -1.27
CA ASP A 93 7.57 -17.65 -0.11
C ASP A 93 8.50 -16.47 0.11
N TYR A 94 7.93 -15.31 0.35
CA TYR A 94 8.64 -14.05 0.59
C TYR A 94 7.91 -13.18 1.61
N ILE A 95 8.62 -12.23 2.16
CA ILE A 95 8.07 -11.14 2.94
C ILE A 95 8.19 -9.83 2.17
N SER A 96 7.39 -8.84 2.54
CA SER A 96 7.49 -7.50 1.96
C SER A 96 7.89 -6.47 3.02
N ILE A 97 8.72 -5.50 2.62
CA ILE A 97 9.07 -4.35 3.44
C ILE A 97 8.83 -3.08 2.63
N SER A 98 8.08 -2.16 3.20
CA SER A 98 7.76 -0.87 2.60
C SER A 98 8.43 0.27 3.33
N TYR A 99 8.92 1.26 2.56
CA TYR A 99 9.57 2.47 3.03
C TYR A 99 8.95 3.69 2.36
N ARG A 100 8.46 4.65 3.13
CA ARG A 100 7.84 5.87 2.60
C ARG A 100 8.61 7.11 3.07
N PHE A 101 9.49 7.61 2.24
CA PHE A 101 10.33 8.78 2.52
C PHE A 101 9.67 10.11 2.19
N GLN A 102 8.69 10.13 1.29
CA GLN A 102 8.16 11.35 0.69
C GLN A 102 9.31 12.18 0.09
N GLN A 103 9.43 13.45 0.46
CA GLN A 103 10.52 14.31 -0.01
C GLN A 103 11.81 14.22 0.83
N ALA A 104 11.84 13.39 1.89
CA ALA A 104 12.96 13.42 2.83
C ALA A 104 14.32 13.20 2.18
N LEU A 105 14.41 12.35 1.14
CA LEU A 105 15.66 12.07 0.42
C LEU A 105 15.88 12.96 -0.82
N GLY A 106 14.94 13.86 -1.14
CA GLY A 106 15.07 14.87 -2.19
C GLY A 106 14.83 14.36 -3.62
N ASP A 107 14.46 13.11 -3.80
CA ASP A 107 14.28 12.44 -5.10
C ASP A 107 12.83 12.10 -5.46
N PHE A 108 11.88 12.52 -4.62
CA PHE A 108 10.45 12.31 -4.85
C PHE A 108 9.66 13.58 -4.54
N LYS A 109 8.69 13.94 -5.38
CA LYS A 109 7.79 15.07 -5.15
C LYS A 109 6.55 14.60 -4.40
N ASP A 110 6.43 14.98 -3.15
CA ASP A 110 5.23 14.77 -2.34
C ASP A 110 5.01 15.97 -1.40
N SER A 111 3.79 16.12 -0.89
CA SER A 111 3.40 17.24 -0.04
C SER A 111 4.18 17.35 1.27
N PRO A 112 4.15 18.44 1.98
CA PRO A 112 5.22 19.33 2.47
C PRO A 112 6.12 18.70 3.53
N SER A 113 6.79 17.60 3.23
CA SER A 113 7.86 17.09 4.09
C SER A 113 9.17 17.86 3.82
N LYS A 114 9.99 18.01 4.85
CA LYS A 114 11.27 18.69 4.75
C LYS A 114 12.31 17.78 4.08
N ILE A 115 12.99 18.28 3.06
CA ILE A 115 14.16 17.62 2.50
C ILE A 115 15.28 17.65 3.55
N LEU A 116 15.86 16.49 3.83
CA LEU A 116 16.96 16.32 4.78
C LEU A 116 18.27 16.86 4.18
N LYS A 117 19.19 17.30 5.05
CA LYS A 117 20.57 17.55 4.66
C LYS A 117 21.23 16.23 4.29
N GLU A 118 22.23 16.25 3.41
CA GLU A 118 22.89 15.05 2.89
C GLU A 118 23.38 14.10 3.99
N LYS A 119 23.99 14.64 5.05
CA LYS A 119 24.44 13.86 6.21
C LYS A 119 23.28 13.13 6.90
N ASP A 120 22.14 13.80 7.11
CA ASP A 120 20.98 13.23 7.79
C ASP A 120 20.27 12.21 6.88
N ALA A 121 20.21 12.46 5.58
CA ALA A 121 19.68 11.52 4.59
C ALA A 121 20.50 10.23 4.54
N SER A 122 21.83 10.33 4.54
CA SER A 122 22.73 9.16 4.57
C SER A 122 22.58 8.35 5.86
N ILE A 123 22.40 9.02 7.00
CA ILE A 123 22.14 8.34 8.28
C ILE A 123 20.80 7.61 8.23
N LEU A 124 19.75 8.24 7.70
CA LEU A 124 18.43 7.62 7.58
C LEU A 124 18.47 6.40 6.66
N ILE A 125 19.10 6.50 5.49
CA ILE A 125 19.28 5.38 4.57
C ILE A 125 19.98 4.21 5.28
N LYS A 126 21.08 4.48 5.99
CA LYS A 126 21.81 3.45 6.74
C LYS A 126 20.90 2.74 7.74
N LYS A 127 20.14 3.48 8.55
CA LYS A 127 19.18 2.89 9.49
C LYS A 127 18.14 2.01 8.79
N CYS A 128 17.65 2.42 7.62
CA CYS A 128 16.71 1.63 6.83
C CYS A 128 17.35 0.33 6.29
N LEU A 129 18.62 0.38 5.87
CA LEU A 129 19.38 -0.81 5.46
C LEU A 129 19.62 -1.76 6.65
N ASP A 130 19.99 -1.22 7.81
CA ASP A 130 20.17 -2.00 9.03
C ASP A 130 18.85 -2.68 9.44
N ALA A 131 17.72 -1.99 9.32
CA ALA A 131 16.38 -2.56 9.56
C ALA A 131 16.02 -3.67 8.56
N CYS A 132 16.39 -3.50 7.27
CA CYS A 132 16.21 -4.53 6.26
C CYS A 132 16.98 -5.81 6.62
N SER A 133 18.26 -5.67 7.03
CA SER A 133 19.09 -6.79 7.45
C SER A 133 18.53 -7.46 8.71
N TYR A 134 18.11 -6.68 9.70
CA TYR A 134 17.47 -7.21 10.89
C TYR A 134 16.21 -8.03 10.58
N ILE A 135 15.32 -7.50 9.73
CA ILE A 135 14.10 -8.23 9.34
C ILE A 135 14.47 -9.53 8.59
N HIS A 136 15.49 -9.50 7.76
CA HIS A 136 15.98 -10.70 7.09
C HIS A 136 16.48 -11.77 8.08
N GLU A 137 17.18 -11.37 9.13
CA GLU A 137 17.69 -12.26 10.18
C GLU A 137 16.57 -12.91 11.00
N ILE A 138 15.53 -12.16 11.35
CA ILE A 138 14.40 -12.67 12.14
C ILE A 138 13.37 -13.45 11.30
N ALA A 139 13.48 -13.42 9.97
CA ALA A 139 12.61 -14.15 9.05
C ALA A 139 13.43 -15.10 8.13
N PRO A 140 14.19 -16.05 8.68
CA PRO A 140 15.21 -16.81 7.95
C PRO A 140 14.65 -17.80 6.90
N PHE A 141 13.35 -18.11 6.95
CA PHE A 141 12.73 -19.06 6.02
C PHE A 141 12.39 -18.45 4.65
N HIS A 142 12.50 -17.15 4.50
CA HIS A 142 12.18 -16.45 3.26
C HIS A 142 13.42 -16.25 2.39
N LYS A 143 13.35 -16.72 1.14
CA LYS A 143 14.47 -16.60 0.18
C LYS A 143 14.65 -15.19 -0.34
N LYS A 144 13.56 -14.42 -0.41
CA LYS A 144 13.54 -13.07 -0.97
C LYS A 144 12.72 -12.13 -0.08
N ILE A 145 13.12 -10.88 -0.13
CA ILE A 145 12.38 -9.76 0.47
C ILE A 145 11.96 -8.83 -0.65
N LEU A 146 10.66 -8.66 -0.83
CA LEU A 146 10.10 -7.64 -1.71
C LEU A 146 10.25 -6.28 -1.06
N ILE A 147 10.98 -5.36 -1.70
CA ILE A 147 11.11 -3.98 -1.24
C ILE A 147 10.23 -3.07 -2.10
N THR A 148 9.42 -2.25 -1.43
CA THR A 148 8.68 -1.14 -2.05
C THR A 148 9.10 0.19 -1.42
N SER A 149 9.34 1.20 -2.25
CA SER A 149 9.72 2.54 -1.79
C SER A 149 9.35 3.59 -2.82
N ASP A 150 9.17 4.81 -2.34
CA ASP A 150 8.99 6.03 -3.15
C ASP A 150 10.31 6.76 -3.43
N SER A 151 11.46 6.22 -3.00
CA SER A 151 12.78 6.81 -3.23
C SER A 151 13.63 5.94 -4.13
N ALA A 152 13.99 6.46 -5.31
CA ALA A 152 14.93 5.81 -6.23
C ALA A 152 16.33 5.72 -5.61
N ARG A 153 16.72 6.73 -4.83
CA ARG A 153 17.99 6.76 -4.11
C ARG A 153 18.09 5.59 -3.14
N PHE A 154 17.08 5.38 -2.30
CA PHE A 154 17.06 4.25 -1.37
C PHE A 154 17.02 2.89 -2.10
N ILE A 155 16.22 2.79 -3.16
CA ILE A 155 16.15 1.57 -3.98
C ILE A 155 17.52 1.20 -4.54
N ASN A 156 18.31 2.17 -4.98
CA ASN A 156 19.66 1.90 -5.50
C ASN A 156 20.60 1.37 -4.40
N GLU A 157 20.50 1.91 -3.18
CA GLU A 157 21.32 1.45 -2.05
C GLU A 157 20.93 0.04 -1.59
N VAL A 158 19.63 -0.26 -1.46
CA VAL A 158 19.17 -1.55 -0.94
C VAL A 158 19.40 -2.71 -1.91
N ARG A 159 19.66 -2.44 -3.19
CA ARG A 159 20.03 -3.44 -4.20
C ARG A 159 21.34 -4.19 -3.91
N CYS A 160 22.18 -3.69 -3.00
CA CYS A 160 23.40 -4.39 -2.58
C CYS A 160 23.11 -5.75 -1.91
N PHE A 161 21.91 -5.95 -1.36
CA PHE A 161 21.52 -7.20 -0.73
C PHE A 161 21.00 -8.22 -1.76
N SER A 162 21.63 -9.38 -1.85
CA SER A 162 21.29 -10.45 -2.81
C SER A 162 19.89 -11.06 -2.59
N TYR A 163 19.37 -10.95 -1.37
CA TYR A 163 18.06 -11.44 -0.98
C TYR A 163 16.94 -10.42 -1.27
N VAL A 164 17.25 -9.21 -1.70
CA VAL A 164 16.24 -8.19 -2.02
C VAL A 164 15.71 -8.38 -3.44
N TYR A 165 14.42 -8.25 -3.59
CA TYR A 165 13.72 -8.16 -4.87
C TYR A 165 13.02 -6.82 -5.00
N ILE A 166 13.24 -6.17 -6.12
CA ILE A 166 12.63 -4.88 -6.47
C ILE A 166 11.87 -5.08 -7.78
N ILE A 167 10.60 -4.75 -7.77
CA ILE A 167 9.75 -4.83 -8.96
C ILE A 167 10.30 -3.88 -10.02
N PRO A 168 10.53 -4.35 -11.26
CA PRO A 168 10.93 -3.49 -12.35
C PRO A 168 9.93 -2.37 -12.63
N GLY A 169 10.40 -1.23 -13.09
CA GLY A 169 9.61 -0.05 -13.45
C GLY A 169 9.99 1.18 -12.66
N ASP A 170 9.48 2.33 -13.09
CA ASP A 170 9.76 3.62 -12.48
C ASP A 170 8.92 3.82 -11.22
N ILE A 171 9.48 4.57 -10.28
CA ILE A 171 8.76 5.02 -9.09
C ILE A 171 7.90 6.21 -9.51
N ALA A 172 6.59 6.08 -9.30
CA ALA A 172 5.63 7.10 -9.69
C ALA A 172 4.60 7.36 -8.59
N HIS A 173 4.03 8.54 -8.59
CA HIS A 173 2.96 8.93 -7.70
C HIS A 173 1.64 9.04 -8.47
N MET A 174 0.63 8.27 -8.07
CA MET A 174 -0.66 8.22 -8.77
C MET A 174 -1.36 9.58 -8.90
N ASP A 175 -1.14 10.51 -7.95
CA ASP A 175 -1.78 11.82 -7.96
C ASP A 175 -1.08 12.82 -8.89
N TYR A 176 0.18 12.60 -9.24
CA TYR A 176 1.01 13.54 -10.02
C TYR A 176 1.43 12.99 -11.38
N ASP A 177 1.51 11.66 -11.51
CA ASP A 177 1.93 10.99 -12.72
C ASP A 177 0.70 10.44 -13.46
N SER A 178 0.33 11.09 -14.56
CA SER A 178 -0.84 10.72 -15.39
C SER A 178 -0.57 9.52 -16.31
N GLY A 179 0.58 8.87 -16.22
CA GLY A 179 0.98 7.75 -17.05
C GLY A 179 0.29 6.43 -16.67
N THR A 180 -0.16 5.70 -17.68
CA THR A 180 -0.81 4.39 -17.52
C THR A 180 0.11 3.39 -16.80
N ASP A 181 1.42 3.44 -17.07
CA ASP A 181 2.40 2.51 -16.53
C ASP A 181 2.72 2.79 -15.05
N ALA A 182 2.67 4.05 -14.62
CA ALA A 182 2.83 4.45 -13.23
C ALA A 182 1.73 3.88 -12.33
N ALA A 183 0.47 4.00 -12.75
CA ALA A 183 -0.66 3.42 -12.04
C ALA A 183 -0.55 1.89 -12.01
N LEU A 184 -0.15 1.25 -13.11
CA LEU A 184 0.04 -0.20 -13.19
C LEU A 184 1.08 -0.68 -12.18
N LYS A 185 2.23 0.01 -12.09
CA LYS A 185 3.27 -0.30 -11.12
C LYS A 185 2.78 -0.21 -9.68
N THR A 186 1.99 0.82 -9.35
CA THR A 186 1.43 0.99 -8.00
C THR A 186 0.49 -0.15 -7.63
N PHE A 187 -0.39 -0.57 -8.54
CA PHE A 187 -1.26 -1.74 -8.30
C PHE A 187 -0.46 -3.03 -8.23
N LEU A 188 0.58 -3.20 -9.04
CA LEU A 188 1.45 -4.35 -8.99
C LEU A 188 2.15 -4.46 -7.63
N ASP A 189 2.71 -3.36 -7.12
CA ASP A 189 3.30 -3.29 -5.77
C ASP A 189 2.27 -3.71 -4.70
N LEU A 190 1.06 -3.19 -4.77
CA LEU A 190 -0.01 -3.47 -3.82
C LEU A 190 -0.41 -4.95 -3.81
N PHE A 191 -0.60 -5.54 -5.00
CA PHE A 191 -0.96 -6.95 -5.13
C PHE A 191 0.20 -7.88 -4.75
N LEU A 192 1.44 -7.51 -5.02
CA LEU A 192 2.58 -8.31 -4.56
C LEU A 192 2.79 -8.22 -3.05
N ILE A 193 2.54 -7.06 -2.42
CA ILE A 193 2.48 -6.99 -0.95
C ILE A 193 1.41 -7.95 -0.43
N SER A 194 0.23 -7.99 -1.04
CA SER A 194 -0.89 -8.83 -0.58
C SER A 194 -0.64 -10.34 -0.67
N LYS A 195 0.34 -10.77 -1.45
CA LYS A 195 0.72 -12.17 -1.64
C LYS A 195 1.96 -12.59 -0.83
N ALA A 196 2.54 -11.69 -0.06
CA ALA A 196 3.63 -11.99 0.87
C ALA A 196 3.13 -12.82 2.06
N GLN A 197 4.03 -13.52 2.74
CA GLN A 197 3.70 -14.22 3.99
C GLN A 197 3.46 -13.23 5.15
N LYS A 198 4.19 -12.12 5.14
CA LYS A 198 4.04 -11.02 6.11
C LYS A 198 4.49 -9.71 5.45
N ALA A 199 3.82 -8.62 5.82
CA ALA A 199 4.18 -7.30 5.37
C ALA A 199 4.72 -6.45 6.52
N TYR A 200 5.87 -5.81 6.29
CA TYR A 200 6.49 -4.86 7.21
C TYR A 200 6.42 -3.44 6.64
N ASN A 201 6.29 -2.47 7.52
CA ASN A 201 6.45 -1.06 7.20
C ASN A 201 7.50 -0.44 8.12
N VAL A 202 8.63 -0.03 7.56
CA VAL A 202 9.70 0.62 8.33
C VAL A 202 9.47 2.12 8.36
N VAL A 203 9.46 2.69 9.55
CA VAL A 203 9.19 4.12 9.77
C VAL A 203 10.18 4.73 10.77
N SER A 204 10.50 6.00 10.56
CA SER A 204 11.20 6.86 11.51
C SER A 204 10.43 8.17 11.67
N LYS A 205 10.91 9.05 12.54
CA LYS A 205 10.32 10.40 12.68
C LYS A 205 10.45 11.27 11.42
N GLU A 206 11.40 10.95 10.55
CA GLU A 206 11.65 11.63 9.27
C GLU A 206 10.84 11.05 8.11
N MET A 207 10.20 9.89 8.33
CA MET A 207 9.46 9.16 7.31
C MET A 207 7.95 9.24 7.55
N TYR A 208 7.18 9.06 6.50
CA TYR A 208 5.73 9.01 6.58
C TYR A 208 5.24 7.60 6.88
N ASN A 209 4.42 7.45 7.92
CA ASN A 209 3.73 6.19 8.21
C ASN A 209 2.49 6.05 7.32
N GLY A 210 2.71 5.72 6.04
CA GLY A 210 1.64 5.55 5.06
C GLY A 210 0.83 4.27 5.23
N GLY A 211 -0.41 4.29 4.76
CA GLY A 211 -1.30 3.14 4.79
C GLY A 211 -1.10 2.12 3.66
N PHE A 212 -0.15 2.32 2.74
CA PHE A 212 -0.02 1.51 1.52
C PHE A 212 0.28 0.03 1.83
N ALA A 213 1.33 -0.24 2.63
CA ALA A 213 1.69 -1.60 3.03
C ALA A 213 0.57 -2.26 3.86
N MET A 214 -0.04 -1.51 4.76
CA MET A 214 -1.17 -1.98 5.55
C MET A 214 -2.35 -2.39 4.65
N ARG A 215 -2.67 -1.60 3.63
CA ARG A 215 -3.75 -1.94 2.67
C ARG A 215 -3.41 -3.18 1.85
N GLY A 216 -2.15 -3.32 1.40
CA GLY A 216 -1.69 -4.54 0.76
C GLY A 216 -1.87 -5.77 1.64
N ALA A 217 -1.47 -5.67 2.91
CA ALA A 217 -1.64 -6.74 3.89
C ALA A 217 -3.13 -7.08 4.12
N MET A 218 -3.99 -6.07 4.24
CA MET A 218 -5.44 -6.27 4.39
C MET A 218 -6.07 -6.96 3.17
N ILE A 219 -5.66 -6.60 1.95
CA ILE A 219 -6.08 -7.27 0.71
C ILE A 219 -5.70 -8.76 0.74
N GLY A 220 -4.51 -9.07 1.23
CA GLY A 220 -4.00 -10.44 1.31
C GLY A 220 -4.52 -11.24 2.51
N GLY A 221 -5.13 -10.59 3.51
CA GLY A 221 -5.44 -11.21 4.80
C GLY A 221 -4.18 -11.68 5.54
N ILE A 222 -3.04 -11.00 5.34
CA ILE A 222 -1.73 -11.38 5.91
C ILE A 222 -1.35 -10.50 7.11
N GLU A 223 -0.42 -10.99 7.91
CA GLU A 223 0.11 -10.25 9.06
C GLU A 223 0.84 -8.97 8.61
N TYR A 224 0.62 -7.89 9.35
CA TYR A 224 1.26 -6.59 9.14
C TYR A 224 1.93 -6.08 10.41
N GLU A 225 3.16 -5.60 10.28
CA GLU A 225 3.94 -5.08 11.40
C GLU A 225 4.64 -3.76 11.04
N VAL A 226 4.69 -2.83 12.00
CA VAL A 226 5.41 -1.56 11.87
C VAL A 226 6.71 -1.61 12.68
N ILE A 227 7.83 -1.51 12.02
CA ILE A 227 9.18 -1.43 12.62
C ILE A 227 9.56 0.04 12.74
N ARG A 228 9.85 0.49 13.96
CA ARG A 228 10.27 1.86 14.26
C ARG A 228 11.77 1.93 14.48
N ILE A 229 12.45 2.84 13.73
CA ILE A 229 13.91 3.02 13.75
C ILE A 229 14.33 4.44 14.14
#